data_b2278a025a8f03f2cc7ac859873fab7d
#
_entry.id   b2278a025a8f03f2cc7ac859873fab7d
#
_cell.length_a   1.000
_cell.length_b   1.000
_cell.length_c   1.000
_cell.angle_alpha   90.00
_cell.angle_beta   90.00
_cell.angle_gamma   90.00
#
_symmetry.space_group_name_H-M   'P 1'
#
loop_
_entity.id
_entity.type
_entity.pdbx_description
1 polymer ?
#
loop_
_entity_poly.entity_id
_entity_poly.type
_entity_poly.pdbx_seq_one_letter_code
_entity_poly.pdbx_strand_id
1 'polypeptide(L)'
;MSPGRRKSALVIVAGAFMMDLIDLTIVNVALPSIQRDLGAGAAAMQWMVAGYAVAFAVLLITGGRLGDTHGYRRLFMVGVAGFTATSLLCGAAASPAMLVLSRLAQGAAAALMLPQVMSLIQLMYPPAERIGALAVFGVLGGLAAVLGPILGGLLIEADLFGLGWRPIFLINGPLGVAGLVGAWRVLPSGRSSRASGVDLLGTVLIAGALLAVILPLMQGREAGWPWWRLSSLALAPLLGLLFVRHIRRRSATGTALVDPGLFANRGFTVGVCISLCFQAVTAGLLFILTLTLQYGLGCSALETALVHVPYAVGASVAIGVVARRALPRIGLRLIGIGVVTMLAGLAALFALILAQAPLVAIGGALLVTGTGMGLTGGPLGPVTLSDVDVAHAGAASGTMKAVQQLGAASGAALIGSLYFALAHDLDPDHARRSFLTTLPVVAGLLLVVGGLVTRLPKDLRIFSKT
;
A
#
# COMPACT_ATOMS: atom_id res chain seq x y z
N MET A 1 24.04 -21.27 -8.22
CA MET A 1 23.71 -20.53 -9.47
C MET A 1 24.93 -19.76 -9.93
N SER A 2 25.16 -19.64 -11.25
CA SER A 2 26.22 -18.77 -11.79
C SER A 2 25.88 -17.28 -11.54
N PRO A 3 26.90 -16.39 -11.44
CA PRO A 3 26.67 -14.96 -11.18
C PRO A 3 25.72 -14.29 -12.20
N GLY A 4 25.85 -14.63 -13.48
CA GLY A 4 24.97 -14.12 -14.54
C GLY A 4 23.49 -14.54 -14.33
N ARG A 5 23.25 -15.81 -14.01
CA ARG A 5 21.91 -16.33 -13.75
C ARG A 5 21.28 -15.70 -12.50
N ARG A 6 22.08 -15.38 -11.46
CA ARG A 6 21.59 -14.63 -10.29
C ARG A 6 21.13 -13.23 -10.65
N LYS A 7 21.89 -12.51 -11.49
CA LYS A 7 21.51 -11.16 -11.96
C LYS A 7 20.21 -11.20 -12.76
N SER A 8 20.08 -12.12 -13.71
CA SER A 8 18.83 -12.29 -14.47
C SER A 8 17.64 -12.64 -13.58
N ALA A 9 17.83 -13.50 -12.58
CA ALA A 9 16.79 -13.85 -11.62
C ALA A 9 16.36 -12.62 -10.78
N LEU A 10 17.31 -11.79 -10.35
CA LEU A 10 17.04 -10.54 -9.61
C LEU A 10 16.22 -9.57 -10.47
N VAL A 11 16.57 -9.40 -11.76
CA VAL A 11 15.83 -8.53 -12.67
C VAL A 11 14.37 -8.98 -12.83
N ILE A 12 14.14 -10.31 -12.97
CA ILE A 12 12.77 -10.85 -13.10
C ILE A 12 11.94 -10.58 -11.84
N VAL A 13 12.51 -10.87 -10.68
CA VAL A 13 11.82 -10.69 -9.40
C VAL A 13 11.60 -9.20 -9.10
N ALA A 14 12.58 -8.37 -9.43
CA ALA A 14 12.51 -6.91 -9.33
C ALA A 14 11.46 -6.32 -10.30
N GLY A 15 11.38 -6.85 -11.52
CA GLY A 15 10.36 -6.45 -12.50
C GLY A 15 8.93 -6.74 -12.02
N ALA A 16 8.68 -7.91 -11.44
CA ALA A 16 7.39 -8.24 -10.86
C ALA A 16 7.04 -7.34 -9.64
N PHE A 17 8.02 -7.03 -8.80
CA PHE A 17 7.85 -6.10 -7.70
C PHE A 17 7.54 -4.67 -8.19
N MET A 18 8.23 -4.22 -9.24
CA MET A 18 8.01 -2.91 -9.85
C MET A 18 6.63 -2.82 -10.50
N MET A 19 6.20 -3.88 -11.18
CA MET A 19 4.87 -3.99 -11.79
C MET A 19 3.76 -3.80 -10.76
N ASP A 20 3.85 -4.44 -9.58
CA ASP A 20 2.93 -4.27 -8.46
C ASP A 20 2.91 -2.83 -7.92
N LEU A 21 4.08 -2.24 -7.70
CA LEU A 21 4.17 -0.89 -7.14
C LEU A 21 3.67 0.20 -8.10
N ILE A 22 3.95 0.04 -9.40
CA ILE A 22 3.42 0.94 -10.42
C ILE A 22 1.89 0.81 -10.48
N ASP A 23 1.36 -0.41 -10.48
CA ASP A 23 -0.09 -0.67 -10.51
C ASP A 23 -0.83 -0.02 -9.34
N LEU A 24 -0.25 -0.05 -8.14
CA LEU A 24 -0.80 0.62 -6.95
C LEU A 24 -0.90 2.14 -7.10
N THR A 25 0.03 2.76 -7.79
CA THR A 25 0.12 4.22 -7.90
C THR A 25 -0.55 4.79 -9.15
N ILE A 26 -0.48 4.06 -10.26
CA ILE A 26 -1.02 4.48 -11.56
C ILE A 26 -2.55 4.63 -11.56
N VAL A 27 -3.25 3.76 -10.83
CA VAL A 27 -4.72 3.74 -10.75
C VAL A 27 -5.27 5.03 -10.15
N ASN A 28 -4.59 5.62 -9.16
CA ASN A 28 -5.07 6.85 -8.52
C ASN A 28 -5.27 7.99 -9.54
N VAL A 29 -4.34 8.17 -10.48
CA VAL A 29 -4.42 9.21 -11.50
C VAL A 29 -5.53 8.92 -12.52
N ALA A 30 -5.85 7.64 -12.75
CA ALA A 30 -6.85 7.20 -13.71
C ALA A 30 -8.30 7.27 -13.20
N LEU A 31 -8.52 7.38 -11.89
CA LEU A 31 -9.86 7.31 -11.28
C LEU A 31 -10.89 8.23 -11.93
N PRO A 32 -10.62 9.53 -12.17
CA PRO A 32 -11.59 10.41 -12.81
C PRO A 32 -11.90 10.02 -14.26
N SER A 33 -10.92 9.52 -15.01
CA SER A 33 -11.13 9.04 -16.37
C SER A 33 -11.97 7.76 -16.39
N ILE A 34 -11.72 6.83 -15.45
CA ILE A 34 -12.52 5.63 -15.25
C ILE A 34 -13.95 5.98 -14.85
N GLN A 35 -14.13 6.97 -13.97
CA GLN A 35 -15.45 7.42 -13.55
C GLN A 35 -16.27 7.93 -14.73
N ARG A 36 -15.69 8.79 -15.56
CA ARG A 36 -16.39 9.35 -16.73
C ARG A 36 -16.76 8.31 -17.76
N ASP A 37 -15.87 7.32 -17.99
CA ASP A 37 -16.08 6.28 -19.01
C ASP A 37 -17.07 5.20 -18.56
N LEU A 38 -16.97 4.74 -17.30
CA LEU A 38 -17.80 3.64 -16.78
C LEU A 38 -19.02 4.10 -15.98
N GLY A 39 -19.20 5.41 -15.73
CA GLY A 39 -20.25 5.91 -14.85
C GLY A 39 -20.08 5.46 -13.39
N ALA A 40 -18.83 5.35 -12.90
CA ALA A 40 -18.57 4.81 -11.59
C ALA A 40 -19.00 5.77 -10.47
N GLY A 41 -19.78 5.30 -9.51
CA GLY A 41 -20.12 6.04 -8.29
C GLY A 41 -18.93 6.13 -7.32
N ALA A 42 -19.06 6.97 -6.30
CA ALA A 42 -18.03 7.22 -5.29
C ALA A 42 -17.55 5.93 -4.60
N ALA A 43 -18.49 5.06 -4.21
CA ALA A 43 -18.15 3.78 -3.59
C ALA A 43 -17.33 2.88 -4.54
N ALA A 44 -17.68 2.83 -5.83
CA ALA A 44 -16.93 2.04 -6.80
C ALA A 44 -15.48 2.55 -6.95
N MET A 45 -15.27 3.87 -7.04
CA MET A 45 -13.94 4.47 -7.10
C MET A 45 -13.10 4.11 -5.86
N GLN A 46 -13.68 4.18 -4.66
CA GLN A 46 -13.00 3.77 -3.43
C GLN A 46 -12.64 2.27 -3.46
N TRP A 47 -13.56 1.40 -3.94
CA TRP A 47 -13.31 -0.03 -4.05
C TRP A 47 -12.25 -0.39 -5.08
N MET A 48 -12.10 0.36 -6.17
CA MET A 48 -11.02 0.15 -7.14
C MET A 48 -9.63 0.28 -6.52
N VAL A 49 -9.47 1.17 -5.53
CA VAL A 49 -8.22 1.36 -4.79
C VAL A 49 -8.13 0.43 -3.57
N ALA A 50 -9.13 0.52 -2.68
CA ALA A 50 -9.10 -0.20 -1.41
C ALA A 50 -9.31 -1.70 -1.58
N GLY A 51 -10.07 -2.14 -2.58
CA GLY A 51 -10.33 -3.56 -2.82
C GLY A 51 -9.06 -4.35 -3.08
N TYR A 52 -8.16 -3.81 -3.90
CA TYR A 52 -6.84 -4.37 -4.11
C TYR A 52 -6.08 -4.50 -2.78
N ALA A 53 -5.98 -3.41 -2.01
CA ALA A 53 -5.23 -3.37 -0.77
C ALA A 53 -5.81 -4.32 0.31
N VAL A 54 -7.14 -4.44 0.39
CA VAL A 54 -7.82 -5.40 1.30
C VAL A 54 -7.50 -6.83 0.92
N ALA A 55 -7.72 -7.21 -0.35
CA ALA A 55 -7.45 -8.57 -0.81
C ALA A 55 -5.98 -8.96 -0.62
N PHE A 56 -5.07 -8.03 -0.96
CA PHE A 56 -3.64 -8.18 -0.72
C PHE A 56 -3.32 -8.40 0.76
N ALA A 57 -3.81 -7.53 1.64
CA ALA A 57 -3.51 -7.59 3.08
C ALA A 57 -3.97 -8.89 3.72
N VAL A 58 -5.20 -9.32 3.40
CA VAL A 58 -5.82 -10.54 3.93
C VAL A 58 -5.05 -11.79 3.52
N LEU A 59 -4.63 -11.84 2.25
CA LEU A 59 -4.03 -13.04 1.68
C LEU A 59 -2.50 -13.06 1.73
N LEU A 60 -1.84 -11.95 2.09
CA LEU A 60 -0.37 -11.82 2.07
C LEU A 60 0.33 -12.91 2.90
N ILE A 61 -0.12 -13.11 4.14
CA ILE A 61 0.49 -14.09 5.05
C ILE A 61 0.20 -15.51 4.58
N THR A 62 -1.03 -15.76 4.14
CA THR A 62 -1.45 -17.03 3.53
C THR A 62 -0.64 -17.36 2.28
N GLY A 63 -0.43 -16.36 1.40
CA GLY A 63 0.41 -16.48 0.20
C GLY A 63 1.85 -16.85 0.54
N GLY A 64 2.44 -16.26 1.59
CA GLY A 64 3.76 -16.64 2.08
C GLY A 64 3.85 -18.10 2.48
N ARG A 65 2.89 -18.59 3.28
CA ARG A 65 2.83 -19.99 3.73
C ARG A 65 2.58 -20.99 2.59
N LEU A 66 1.76 -20.59 1.61
CA LEU A 66 1.57 -21.41 0.42
C LEU A 66 2.89 -21.57 -0.36
N GLY A 67 3.75 -20.53 -0.39
CA GLY A 67 5.09 -20.61 -0.95
C GLY A 67 6.01 -21.59 -0.21
N ASP A 68 5.97 -21.58 1.11
CA ASP A 68 6.72 -22.52 1.96
C ASP A 68 6.34 -23.98 1.67
N THR A 69 5.05 -24.25 1.43
CA THR A 69 4.54 -25.61 1.19
C THR A 69 4.68 -26.06 -0.26
N HIS A 70 4.30 -25.22 -1.22
CA HIS A 70 4.22 -25.59 -2.64
C HIS A 70 5.44 -25.17 -3.48
N GLY A 71 6.37 -24.41 -2.87
CA GLY A 71 7.59 -23.93 -3.49
C GLY A 71 7.49 -22.50 -4.04
N TYR A 72 8.51 -21.70 -3.74
CA TYR A 72 8.56 -20.27 -4.00
C TYR A 72 8.43 -19.90 -5.47
N ARG A 73 9.17 -20.60 -6.36
CA ARG A 73 9.10 -20.38 -7.81
C ARG A 73 7.71 -20.63 -8.36
N ARG A 74 7.06 -21.73 -7.96
CA ARG A 74 5.73 -22.10 -8.44
C ARG A 74 4.70 -21.07 -8.04
N LEU A 75 4.68 -20.66 -6.78
CA LEU A 75 3.75 -19.65 -6.26
C LEU A 75 4.02 -18.26 -6.84
N PHE A 76 5.30 -17.89 -7.05
CA PHE A 76 5.65 -16.67 -7.76
C PHE A 76 5.05 -16.65 -9.17
N MET A 77 5.21 -17.73 -9.95
CA MET A 77 4.66 -17.83 -11.30
C MET A 77 3.13 -17.80 -11.31
N VAL A 78 2.46 -18.50 -10.37
CA VAL A 78 0.99 -18.46 -10.23
C VAL A 78 0.55 -17.03 -9.91
N GLY A 79 1.25 -16.35 -8.99
CA GLY A 79 0.96 -14.96 -8.64
C GLY A 79 1.14 -14.01 -9.83
N VAL A 80 2.26 -14.11 -10.58
CA VAL A 80 2.48 -13.29 -11.78
C VAL A 80 1.43 -13.57 -12.85
N ALA A 81 1.10 -14.84 -13.11
CA ALA A 81 0.07 -15.22 -14.07
C ALA A 81 -1.31 -14.68 -13.68
N GLY A 82 -1.69 -14.85 -12.41
CA GLY A 82 -2.94 -14.32 -11.87
C GLY A 82 -3.00 -12.78 -11.92
N PHE A 83 -1.91 -12.11 -11.53
CA PHE A 83 -1.81 -10.65 -11.60
C PHE A 83 -1.95 -10.14 -13.04
N THR A 84 -1.26 -10.77 -13.97
CA THR A 84 -1.32 -10.42 -15.40
C THR A 84 -2.72 -10.63 -15.96
N ALA A 85 -3.32 -11.80 -15.72
CA ALA A 85 -4.67 -12.11 -16.21
C ALA A 85 -5.71 -11.16 -15.64
N THR A 86 -5.66 -10.88 -14.33
CA THR A 86 -6.60 -9.94 -13.68
C THR A 86 -6.36 -8.50 -14.11
N SER A 87 -5.11 -8.10 -14.40
CA SER A 87 -4.81 -6.79 -14.97
C SER A 87 -5.41 -6.63 -16.38
N LEU A 88 -5.31 -7.67 -17.21
CA LEU A 88 -5.96 -7.68 -18.53
C LEU A 88 -7.49 -7.59 -18.39
N LEU A 89 -8.09 -8.26 -17.39
CA LEU A 89 -9.52 -8.12 -17.06
C LEU A 89 -9.87 -6.71 -16.58
N CYS A 90 -8.99 -6.04 -15.81
CA CYS A 90 -9.16 -4.62 -15.48
C CYS A 90 -9.19 -3.75 -16.74
N GLY A 91 -8.25 -3.95 -17.67
CA GLY A 91 -8.21 -3.21 -18.94
C GLY A 91 -9.39 -3.51 -19.88
N ALA A 92 -10.00 -4.68 -19.76
CA ALA A 92 -11.19 -5.09 -20.52
C ALA A 92 -12.52 -4.74 -19.81
N ALA A 93 -12.47 -4.06 -18.65
CA ALA A 93 -13.68 -3.82 -17.86
C ALA A 93 -14.69 -2.94 -18.61
N ALA A 94 -15.92 -3.44 -18.69
CA ALA A 94 -17.08 -2.76 -19.29
C ALA A 94 -18.06 -2.19 -18.23
N SER A 95 -17.78 -2.41 -16.94
CA SER A 95 -18.60 -1.90 -15.85
C SER A 95 -17.75 -1.64 -14.59
N PRO A 96 -18.19 -0.73 -13.70
CA PRO A 96 -17.51 -0.49 -12.42
C PRO A 96 -17.36 -1.78 -11.59
N ALA A 97 -18.40 -2.61 -11.55
CA ALA A 97 -18.41 -3.87 -10.80
C ALA A 97 -17.35 -4.85 -11.33
N MET A 98 -17.22 -4.99 -12.65
CA MET A 98 -16.19 -5.83 -13.26
C MET A 98 -14.79 -5.34 -12.88
N LEU A 99 -14.54 -4.03 -12.92
CA LEU A 99 -13.25 -3.46 -12.56
C LEU A 99 -12.95 -3.69 -11.07
N VAL A 100 -13.90 -3.47 -10.16
CA VAL A 100 -13.75 -3.72 -8.72
C VAL A 100 -13.42 -5.18 -8.43
N LEU A 101 -14.16 -6.13 -9.03
CA LEU A 101 -13.90 -7.56 -8.86
C LEU A 101 -12.53 -7.97 -9.41
N SER A 102 -12.15 -7.42 -10.56
CA SER A 102 -10.82 -7.66 -11.14
C SER A 102 -9.71 -7.10 -10.26
N ARG A 103 -9.90 -5.93 -9.61
CA ARG A 103 -8.96 -5.34 -8.65
C ARG A 103 -8.81 -6.19 -7.38
N LEU A 104 -9.92 -6.71 -6.84
CA LEU A 104 -9.87 -7.67 -5.72
C LEU A 104 -9.06 -8.92 -6.09
N ALA A 105 -9.33 -9.50 -7.25
CA ALA A 105 -8.60 -10.68 -7.74
C ALA A 105 -7.11 -10.37 -8.00
N GLN A 106 -6.80 -9.17 -8.51
CA GLN A 106 -5.43 -8.72 -8.75
C GLN A 106 -4.65 -8.55 -7.43
N GLY A 107 -5.27 -7.98 -6.39
CA GLY A 107 -4.69 -7.90 -5.05
C GLY A 107 -4.44 -9.28 -4.44
N ALA A 108 -5.34 -10.23 -4.66
CA ALA A 108 -5.15 -11.62 -4.24
C ALA A 108 -3.96 -12.27 -4.96
N ALA A 109 -3.80 -12.05 -6.27
CA ALA A 109 -2.67 -12.55 -7.04
C ALA A 109 -1.33 -11.93 -6.59
N ALA A 110 -1.31 -10.63 -6.31
CA ALA A 110 -0.15 -9.95 -5.76
C ALA A 110 0.25 -10.52 -4.38
N ALA A 111 -0.72 -10.86 -3.54
CA ALA A 111 -0.48 -11.51 -2.25
C ALA A 111 0.17 -12.90 -2.37
N LEU A 112 -0.04 -13.60 -3.47
CA LEU A 112 0.68 -14.84 -3.77
C LEU A 112 2.10 -14.57 -4.31
N MET A 113 2.28 -13.50 -5.07
CA MET A 113 3.53 -13.16 -5.75
C MET A 113 4.58 -12.55 -4.80
N LEU A 114 4.21 -11.50 -4.06
CA LEU A 114 5.19 -10.65 -3.36
C LEU A 114 5.94 -11.32 -2.21
N PRO A 115 5.35 -12.19 -1.37
CA PRO A 115 6.12 -12.91 -0.37
C PRO A 115 7.23 -13.77 -0.96
N GLN A 116 6.99 -14.32 -2.17
CA GLN A 116 7.95 -15.17 -2.86
C GLN A 116 9.18 -14.39 -3.33
N VAL A 117 9.03 -13.08 -3.61
CA VAL A 117 10.15 -12.20 -3.97
C VAL A 117 11.24 -12.26 -2.90
N MET A 118 10.86 -12.07 -1.62
CA MET A 118 11.81 -12.10 -0.50
C MET A 118 12.38 -13.50 -0.27
N SER A 119 11.56 -14.54 -0.38
CA SER A 119 11.99 -15.93 -0.25
C SER A 119 12.97 -16.36 -1.34
N LEU A 120 12.72 -15.94 -2.59
CA LEU A 120 13.63 -16.19 -3.72
C LEU A 120 14.96 -15.47 -3.56
N ILE A 121 14.97 -14.23 -3.06
CA ILE A 121 16.21 -13.50 -2.77
C ILE A 121 17.03 -14.26 -1.71
N GLN A 122 16.38 -14.72 -0.64
CA GLN A 122 17.05 -15.49 0.41
C GLN A 122 17.64 -16.81 -0.12
N LEU A 123 16.96 -17.43 -1.09
CA LEU A 123 17.43 -18.67 -1.74
C LEU A 123 18.60 -18.42 -2.70
N MET A 124 18.62 -17.28 -3.39
CA MET A 124 19.62 -16.95 -4.42
C MET A 124 20.91 -16.34 -3.87
N TYR A 125 20.80 -15.60 -2.75
CA TYR A 125 21.92 -14.81 -2.23
C TYR A 125 22.35 -15.28 -0.84
N PRO A 126 23.67 -15.45 -0.60
CA PRO A 126 24.22 -15.69 0.75
C PRO A 126 23.97 -14.48 1.65
N PRO A 127 23.95 -14.63 2.98
CA PRO A 127 23.61 -13.56 3.92
C PRO A 127 24.34 -12.23 3.69
N ALA A 128 25.64 -12.28 3.37
CA ALA A 128 26.47 -11.09 3.13
C ALA A 128 26.04 -10.27 1.90
N GLU A 129 25.49 -10.91 0.86
CA GLU A 129 25.08 -10.26 -0.39
C GLU A 129 23.60 -9.83 -0.37
N ARG A 130 22.78 -10.35 0.56
CA ARG A 130 21.34 -10.06 0.64
C ARG A 130 21.03 -8.59 0.82
N ILE A 131 21.83 -7.88 1.61
CA ILE A 131 21.64 -6.45 1.86
C ILE A 131 21.71 -5.66 0.55
N GLY A 132 22.70 -5.98 -0.30
CA GLY A 132 22.84 -5.35 -1.61
C GLY A 132 21.65 -5.65 -2.54
N ALA A 133 21.20 -6.91 -2.58
CA ALA A 133 20.05 -7.30 -3.38
C ALA A 133 18.76 -6.60 -2.90
N LEU A 134 18.54 -6.50 -1.58
CA LEU A 134 17.38 -5.83 -1.00
C LEU A 134 17.41 -4.30 -1.20
N ALA A 135 18.60 -3.70 -1.26
CA ALA A 135 18.73 -2.27 -1.54
C ALA A 135 18.13 -1.88 -2.91
N VAL A 136 18.20 -2.79 -3.90
CA VAL A 136 17.56 -2.59 -5.22
C VAL A 136 16.06 -2.34 -5.08
N PHE A 137 15.37 -3.09 -4.22
CA PHE A 137 13.93 -2.95 -4.01
C PHE A 137 13.56 -1.62 -3.35
N GLY A 138 14.42 -1.07 -2.50
CA GLY A 138 14.25 0.27 -1.96
C GLY A 138 14.31 1.35 -3.03
N VAL A 139 15.27 1.23 -3.97
CA VAL A 139 15.38 2.16 -5.11
C VAL A 139 14.18 2.02 -6.04
N LEU A 140 13.77 0.79 -6.35
CA LEU A 140 12.61 0.53 -7.19
C LEU A 140 11.31 1.07 -6.58
N GLY A 141 11.17 1.00 -5.24
CA GLY A 141 10.04 1.62 -4.54
C GLY A 141 9.95 3.13 -4.75
N GLY A 142 11.08 3.82 -4.65
CA GLY A 142 11.16 5.25 -4.95
C GLY A 142 10.87 5.58 -6.42
N LEU A 143 11.41 4.80 -7.34
CA LEU A 143 11.15 4.96 -8.77
C LEU A 143 9.67 4.70 -9.12
N ALA A 144 9.06 3.66 -8.59
CA ALA A 144 7.65 3.35 -8.85
C ALA A 144 6.71 4.45 -8.37
N ALA A 145 7.01 5.08 -7.23
CA ALA A 145 6.22 6.19 -6.71
C ALA A 145 6.21 7.41 -7.64
N VAL A 146 7.30 7.61 -8.41
CA VAL A 146 7.39 8.67 -9.43
C VAL A 146 6.84 8.20 -10.77
N LEU A 147 7.27 7.03 -11.23
CA LEU A 147 6.95 6.53 -12.58
C LEU A 147 5.49 6.14 -12.72
N GLY A 148 4.86 5.59 -11.66
CA GLY A 148 3.46 5.15 -11.74
C GLY A 148 2.50 6.28 -12.16
N PRO A 149 2.42 7.39 -11.42
CA PRO A 149 1.59 8.52 -11.80
C PRO A 149 1.94 9.09 -13.18
N ILE A 150 3.24 9.26 -13.50
CA ILE A 150 3.68 9.80 -14.80
C ILE A 150 3.25 8.89 -15.95
N LEU A 151 3.51 7.59 -15.85
CA LEU A 151 3.07 6.61 -16.86
C LEU A 151 1.55 6.62 -16.99
N GLY A 152 0.82 6.71 -15.88
CA GLY A 152 -0.64 6.79 -15.89
C GLY A 152 -1.13 8.03 -16.64
N GLY A 153 -0.61 9.19 -16.29
CA GLY A 153 -0.95 10.45 -16.97
C GLY A 153 -0.64 10.40 -18.46
N LEU A 154 0.57 9.96 -18.82
CA LEU A 154 1.00 9.86 -20.23
C LEU A 154 0.14 8.87 -21.03
N LEU A 155 -0.15 7.69 -20.49
CA LEU A 155 -0.94 6.67 -21.19
C LEU A 155 -2.39 7.11 -21.40
N ILE A 156 -2.97 7.85 -20.42
CA ILE A 156 -4.33 8.38 -20.53
C ILE A 156 -4.39 9.52 -21.55
N GLU A 157 -3.42 10.45 -21.51
CA GLU A 157 -3.41 11.60 -22.41
C GLU A 157 -3.05 11.21 -23.85
N ALA A 158 -2.18 10.22 -24.02
CA ALA A 158 -1.84 9.68 -25.34
C ALA A 158 -3.00 8.94 -26.01
N ASP A 159 -4.04 8.57 -25.27
CA ASP A 159 -5.25 7.87 -25.73
C ASP A 159 -4.94 6.77 -26.77
N LEU A 160 -3.98 5.91 -26.46
CA LEU A 160 -3.49 4.89 -27.38
C LEU A 160 -4.66 4.05 -27.92
N PHE A 161 -4.86 4.11 -29.22
CA PHE A 161 -5.92 3.40 -29.96
C PHE A 161 -7.36 3.74 -29.52
N GLY A 162 -7.60 4.90 -28.90
CA GLY A 162 -8.90 5.29 -28.37
C GLY A 162 -9.33 4.48 -27.14
N LEU A 163 -8.36 3.88 -26.42
CA LEU A 163 -8.63 3.03 -25.25
C LEU A 163 -8.70 3.81 -23.93
N GLY A 164 -8.46 5.12 -23.94
CA GLY A 164 -8.52 5.99 -22.76
C GLY A 164 -7.60 5.54 -21.65
N TRP A 165 -8.18 5.19 -20.48
CA TRP A 165 -7.44 4.75 -19.29
C TRP A 165 -7.00 3.28 -19.33
N ARG A 166 -7.57 2.45 -20.21
CA ARG A 166 -7.35 0.98 -20.23
C ARG A 166 -5.88 0.56 -20.41
N PRO A 167 -5.03 1.28 -21.17
CA PRO A 167 -3.62 0.95 -21.33
C PRO A 167 -2.82 0.88 -20.01
N ILE A 168 -3.25 1.58 -18.93
CA ILE A 168 -2.57 1.51 -17.62
C ILE A 168 -2.56 0.09 -17.05
N PHE A 169 -3.57 -0.72 -17.37
CA PHE A 169 -3.66 -2.13 -16.96
C PHE A 169 -3.09 -3.07 -18.03
N LEU A 170 -3.33 -2.77 -19.31
CA LEU A 170 -2.90 -3.62 -20.43
C LEU A 170 -1.37 -3.72 -20.54
N ILE A 171 -0.63 -2.69 -20.11
CA ILE A 171 0.85 -2.71 -20.09
C ILE A 171 1.42 -3.87 -19.23
N ASN A 172 0.67 -4.34 -18.25
CA ASN A 172 1.06 -5.47 -17.43
C ASN A 172 0.99 -6.81 -18.20
N GLY A 173 0.29 -6.87 -19.32
CA GLY A 173 0.21 -8.04 -20.17
C GLY A 173 1.59 -8.48 -20.70
N PRO A 174 2.25 -7.69 -21.56
CA PRO A 174 3.57 -8.03 -22.09
C PRO A 174 4.62 -8.17 -20.98
N LEU A 175 4.59 -7.32 -19.93
CA LEU A 175 5.51 -7.40 -18.81
C LEU A 175 5.35 -8.70 -18.01
N GLY A 176 4.12 -9.10 -17.75
CA GLY A 176 3.81 -10.34 -17.04
C GLY A 176 4.20 -11.59 -17.83
N VAL A 177 3.92 -11.61 -19.13
CA VAL A 177 4.36 -12.72 -20.01
C VAL A 177 5.89 -12.82 -20.02
N ALA A 178 6.60 -11.71 -20.19
CA ALA A 178 8.06 -11.70 -20.12
C ALA A 178 8.58 -12.15 -18.74
N GLY A 179 7.93 -11.70 -17.66
CA GLY A 179 8.22 -12.14 -16.29
C GLY A 179 8.01 -13.63 -16.08
N LEU A 180 6.92 -14.21 -16.61
CA LEU A 180 6.63 -15.66 -16.54
C LEU A 180 7.66 -16.50 -17.30
N VAL A 181 7.96 -16.13 -18.56
CA VAL A 181 8.96 -16.83 -19.37
C VAL A 181 10.33 -16.77 -18.70
N GLY A 182 10.71 -15.59 -18.19
CA GLY A 182 11.95 -15.41 -17.46
C GLY A 182 12.00 -16.24 -16.16
N ALA A 183 10.92 -16.21 -15.37
CA ALA A 183 10.82 -16.97 -14.13
C ALA A 183 10.93 -18.48 -14.38
N TRP A 184 10.27 -18.96 -15.41
CA TRP A 184 10.34 -20.38 -15.81
C TRP A 184 11.76 -20.82 -16.20
N ARG A 185 12.51 -19.96 -16.89
CA ARG A 185 13.87 -20.28 -17.36
C ARG A 185 14.96 -20.13 -16.28
N VAL A 186 14.82 -19.14 -15.40
CA VAL A 186 15.96 -18.65 -14.61
C VAL A 186 15.80 -18.90 -13.11
N LEU A 187 14.57 -18.82 -12.55
CA LEU A 187 14.38 -18.91 -11.11
C LEU A 187 14.67 -20.33 -10.58
N PRO A 188 15.35 -20.43 -9.43
CA PRO A 188 15.56 -21.71 -8.77
C PRO A 188 14.28 -22.25 -8.16
N SER A 189 14.11 -23.56 -8.17
CA SER A 189 13.09 -24.22 -7.36
C SER A 189 13.59 -24.34 -5.92
N GLY A 190 12.72 -24.04 -4.97
CA GLY A 190 12.99 -24.17 -3.53
C GLY A 190 11.71 -24.06 -2.74
N ARG A 191 11.70 -24.68 -1.56
CA ARG A 191 10.63 -24.64 -0.58
C ARG A 191 11.22 -24.65 0.83
N SER A 192 10.43 -24.27 1.85
CA SER A 192 10.86 -24.38 3.22
C SER A 192 10.92 -25.85 3.67
N SER A 193 11.93 -26.20 4.46
CA SER A 193 12.00 -27.49 5.16
C SER A 193 11.05 -27.54 6.36
N ARG A 194 10.58 -26.40 6.85
CA ARG A 194 9.68 -26.23 8.01
C ARG A 194 8.36 -25.60 7.57
N ALA A 195 7.69 -26.21 6.60
CA ALA A 195 6.41 -25.69 6.12
C ALA A 195 5.34 -25.82 7.23
N SER A 196 4.82 -24.70 7.71
CA SER A 196 3.66 -24.66 8.60
C SER A 196 2.37 -24.73 7.78
N GLY A 197 1.33 -25.35 8.33
CA GLY A 197 0.02 -25.43 7.68
C GLY A 197 -0.60 -24.05 7.42
N VAL A 198 -1.51 -23.98 6.46
CA VAL A 198 -2.26 -22.74 6.13
C VAL A 198 -3.44 -22.60 7.11
N ASP A 199 -3.60 -21.42 7.68
CA ASP A 199 -4.70 -21.08 8.59
C ASP A 199 -5.85 -20.39 7.82
N LEU A 200 -6.63 -21.19 7.09
CA LEU A 200 -7.77 -20.67 6.31
C LEU A 200 -8.85 -20.04 7.19
N LEU A 201 -9.13 -20.61 8.37
CA LEU A 201 -10.15 -20.05 9.25
C LEU A 201 -9.71 -18.69 9.81
N GLY A 202 -8.45 -18.55 10.21
CA GLY A 202 -7.88 -17.26 10.61
C GLY A 202 -7.96 -16.24 9.48
N THR A 203 -7.65 -16.65 8.25
CA THR A 203 -7.75 -15.80 7.06
C THR A 203 -9.19 -15.33 6.81
N VAL A 204 -10.18 -16.23 6.89
CA VAL A 204 -11.60 -15.89 6.70
C VAL A 204 -12.12 -14.98 7.82
N LEU A 205 -11.76 -15.22 9.07
CA LEU A 205 -12.18 -14.40 10.21
C LEU A 205 -11.66 -12.96 10.10
N ILE A 206 -10.38 -12.79 9.76
CA ILE A 206 -9.83 -11.42 9.59
C ILE A 206 -10.40 -10.74 8.35
N ALA A 207 -10.59 -11.46 7.24
CA ALA A 207 -11.26 -10.95 6.05
C ALA A 207 -12.66 -10.47 6.37
N GLY A 208 -13.44 -11.29 7.05
CA GLY A 208 -14.81 -10.95 7.47
C GLY A 208 -14.86 -9.74 8.38
N ALA A 209 -13.96 -9.66 9.38
CA ALA A 209 -13.88 -8.51 10.29
C ALA A 209 -13.58 -7.21 9.54
N LEU A 210 -12.65 -7.25 8.58
CA LEU A 210 -12.27 -6.09 7.77
C LEU A 210 -13.38 -5.66 6.82
N LEU A 211 -13.99 -6.60 6.12
CA LEU A 211 -15.12 -6.32 5.22
C LEU A 211 -16.32 -5.78 6.00
N ALA A 212 -16.57 -6.28 7.20
CA ALA A 212 -17.64 -5.79 8.07
C ALA A 212 -17.46 -4.32 8.50
N VAL A 213 -16.23 -3.78 8.45
CA VAL A 213 -15.95 -2.36 8.67
C VAL A 213 -15.92 -1.57 7.36
N ILE A 214 -15.20 -2.06 6.36
CA ILE A 214 -14.89 -1.30 5.14
C ILE A 214 -16.14 -1.15 4.25
N LEU A 215 -16.94 -2.22 4.09
CA LEU A 215 -18.17 -2.22 3.28
C LEU A 215 -19.16 -1.13 3.70
N PRO A 216 -19.61 -1.07 4.98
CA PRO A 216 -20.56 -0.05 5.39
C PRO A 216 -19.99 1.37 5.32
N LEU A 217 -18.70 1.55 5.55
CA LEU A 217 -18.07 2.87 5.46
C LEU A 217 -18.06 3.40 4.02
N MET A 218 -17.79 2.55 3.03
CA MET A 218 -17.75 2.95 1.63
C MET A 218 -19.14 3.11 0.99
N GLN A 219 -20.10 2.28 1.35
CA GLN A 219 -21.42 2.26 0.74
C GLN A 219 -22.50 2.89 1.60
N GLY A 220 -22.20 3.22 2.85
CA GLY A 220 -23.18 3.66 3.85
C GLY A 220 -24.05 4.82 3.38
N ARG A 221 -23.45 5.73 2.64
CA ARG A 221 -24.10 6.95 2.21
C ARG A 221 -25.00 6.78 0.97
N GLU A 222 -24.52 6.06 -0.07
CA GLU A 222 -25.26 5.95 -1.33
C GLU A 222 -26.63 5.28 -1.17
N ALA A 223 -26.82 4.45 -0.15
CA ALA A 223 -28.06 3.74 0.10
C ALA A 223 -28.70 4.05 1.48
N GLY A 224 -28.36 5.18 2.09
CA GLY A 224 -28.90 5.62 3.41
C GLY A 224 -28.67 4.54 4.48
N TRP A 225 -27.88 4.64 5.41
CA TRP A 225 -27.47 3.73 6.49
C TRP A 225 -28.53 2.66 6.89
N PRO A 226 -28.86 1.65 6.04
CA PRO A 226 -29.83 0.64 6.39
C PRO A 226 -29.35 -0.20 7.56
N TRP A 227 -30.27 -0.77 8.33
CA TRP A 227 -30.01 -1.49 9.57
C TRP A 227 -28.94 -2.62 9.42
N TRP A 228 -28.89 -3.30 8.27
CA TRP A 228 -27.91 -4.36 8.02
C TRP A 228 -26.46 -3.85 7.94
N ARG A 229 -26.23 -2.59 7.61
CA ARG A 229 -24.88 -1.98 7.63
C ARG A 229 -24.43 -1.65 9.04
N LEU A 230 -25.36 -1.18 9.88
CA LEU A 230 -25.09 -1.00 11.31
C LEU A 230 -24.82 -2.34 12.00
N SER A 231 -25.58 -3.39 11.62
CA SER A 231 -25.34 -4.75 12.14
C SER A 231 -24.00 -5.32 11.66
N SER A 232 -23.54 -5.00 10.43
CA SER A 232 -22.21 -5.43 9.98
C SER A 232 -21.09 -4.74 10.77
N LEU A 233 -21.21 -3.45 11.10
CA LEU A 233 -20.26 -2.76 11.98
C LEU A 233 -20.25 -3.40 13.38
N ALA A 234 -21.41 -3.81 13.91
CA ALA A 234 -21.50 -4.52 15.19
C ALA A 234 -20.89 -5.95 15.11
N LEU A 235 -20.90 -6.58 13.93
CA LEU A 235 -20.31 -7.90 13.70
C LEU A 235 -18.76 -7.84 13.67
N ALA A 236 -18.18 -6.72 13.26
CA ALA A 236 -16.74 -6.58 13.15
C ALA A 236 -15.96 -6.87 14.45
N PRO A 237 -16.32 -6.31 15.63
CA PRO A 237 -15.65 -6.65 16.89
C PRO A 237 -15.84 -8.12 17.28
N LEU A 238 -16.98 -8.72 16.97
CA LEU A 238 -17.21 -10.15 17.22
C LEU A 238 -16.26 -11.01 16.38
N LEU A 239 -16.17 -10.77 15.07
CA LEU A 239 -15.24 -11.46 14.18
C LEU A 239 -13.79 -11.23 14.58
N GLY A 240 -13.42 -10.01 15.00
CA GLY A 240 -12.11 -9.67 15.55
C GLY A 240 -11.80 -10.47 16.82
N LEU A 241 -12.76 -10.57 17.75
CA LEU A 241 -12.61 -11.37 18.97
C LEU A 241 -12.46 -12.88 18.66
N LEU A 242 -13.26 -13.40 17.75
CA LEU A 242 -13.16 -14.78 17.29
C LEU A 242 -11.81 -15.04 16.62
N PHE A 243 -11.30 -14.11 15.81
CA PHE A 243 -9.97 -14.16 15.22
C PHE A 243 -8.89 -14.21 16.31
N VAL A 244 -8.91 -13.29 17.28
CA VAL A 244 -7.93 -13.26 18.38
C VAL A 244 -7.99 -14.57 19.20
N ARG A 245 -9.18 -15.07 19.49
CA ARG A 245 -9.36 -16.36 20.20
C ARG A 245 -8.82 -17.54 19.39
N HIS A 246 -9.06 -17.52 18.07
CA HIS A 246 -8.59 -18.56 17.15
C HIS A 246 -7.05 -18.57 17.05
N ILE A 247 -6.41 -17.42 16.82
CA ILE A 247 -4.95 -17.36 16.71
C ILE A 247 -4.25 -17.74 18.01
N ARG A 248 -4.81 -17.37 19.18
CA ARG A 248 -4.27 -17.78 20.48
C ARG A 248 -4.29 -19.30 20.65
N ARG A 249 -5.37 -19.97 20.22
CA ARG A 249 -5.46 -21.45 20.26
C ARG A 249 -4.49 -22.11 19.28
N ARG A 250 -4.35 -21.55 18.07
CA ARG A 250 -3.48 -22.07 17.01
C ARG A 250 -2.00 -21.77 17.24
N SER A 251 -1.68 -20.79 18.06
CA SER A 251 -0.29 -20.44 18.42
C SER A 251 0.44 -21.62 19.09
N ALA A 252 -0.26 -22.38 19.93
CA ALA A 252 0.30 -23.56 20.57
C ALA A 252 0.75 -24.66 19.58
N THR A 253 0.14 -24.71 18.38
CA THR A 253 0.48 -25.69 17.31
C THR A 253 1.43 -25.10 16.26
N GLY A 254 1.85 -23.84 16.39
CA GLY A 254 2.73 -23.16 15.42
C GLY A 254 2.09 -22.90 14.06
N THR A 255 0.76 -23.04 13.92
CA THR A 255 0.02 -22.88 12.66
C THR A 255 -0.84 -21.61 12.61
N ALA A 256 -0.81 -20.77 13.66
CA ALA A 256 -1.56 -19.52 13.72
C ALA A 256 -1.17 -18.57 12.58
N LEU A 257 -2.12 -17.87 11.95
CA LEU A 257 -1.89 -16.91 10.85
C LEU A 257 -0.88 -15.83 11.24
N VAL A 258 -1.05 -15.29 12.43
CA VAL A 258 -0.16 -14.29 13.05
C VAL A 258 0.28 -14.86 14.41
N ASP A 259 1.55 -14.69 14.76
CA ASP A 259 2.04 -15.08 16.09
C ASP A 259 1.59 -14.04 17.13
N PRO A 260 0.72 -14.40 18.09
CA PRO A 260 0.29 -13.48 19.14
C PRO A 260 1.43 -13.00 20.04
N GLY A 261 2.52 -13.76 20.14
CA GLY A 261 3.71 -13.40 20.92
C GLY A 261 4.37 -12.11 20.43
N LEU A 262 4.24 -11.79 19.13
CA LEU A 262 4.74 -10.54 18.57
C LEU A 262 4.11 -9.31 19.24
N PHE A 263 2.83 -9.38 19.59
CA PHE A 263 2.09 -8.29 20.22
C PHE A 263 2.38 -8.14 21.73
N ALA A 264 3.07 -9.07 22.33
CA ALA A 264 3.63 -8.90 23.69
C ALA A 264 4.79 -7.90 23.69
N ASN A 265 5.49 -7.74 22.55
CA ASN A 265 6.51 -6.71 22.39
C ASN A 265 5.85 -5.34 22.16
N ARG A 266 6.06 -4.43 23.11
CA ARG A 266 5.48 -3.08 23.07
C ARG A 266 5.97 -2.26 21.86
N GLY A 267 7.25 -2.40 21.49
CA GLY A 267 7.84 -1.70 20.35
C GLY A 267 7.17 -2.11 19.04
N PHE A 268 6.99 -3.42 18.85
CA PHE A 268 6.29 -3.98 17.71
C PHE A 268 4.81 -3.52 17.64
N THR A 269 4.07 -3.65 18.75
CA THR A 269 2.64 -3.29 18.80
C THR A 269 2.42 -1.80 18.50
N VAL A 270 3.17 -0.91 19.15
CA VAL A 270 3.08 0.53 18.90
C VAL A 270 3.51 0.86 17.47
N GLY A 271 4.59 0.26 16.96
CA GLY A 271 5.06 0.46 15.59
C GLY A 271 4.06 0.02 14.53
N VAL A 272 3.35 -1.09 14.77
CA VAL A 272 2.26 -1.59 13.90
C VAL A 272 1.06 -0.62 13.92
N CYS A 273 0.66 -0.09 15.09
CA CYS A 273 -0.39 0.92 15.19
C CYS A 273 -0.01 2.22 14.46
N ILE A 274 1.23 2.68 14.62
CA ILE A 274 1.75 3.84 13.87
C ILE A 274 1.68 3.56 12.38
N SER A 275 2.12 2.37 11.92
CA SER A 275 2.12 1.99 10.51
C SER A 275 0.71 1.98 9.92
N LEU A 276 -0.30 1.49 10.66
CA LEU A 276 -1.70 1.49 10.25
C LEU A 276 -2.21 2.92 10.01
N CYS A 277 -2.09 3.78 11.03
CA CYS A 277 -2.57 5.17 10.96
C CYS A 277 -1.82 5.96 9.90
N PHE A 278 -0.50 5.79 9.81
CA PHE A 278 0.34 6.50 8.86
C PHE A 278 0.02 6.13 7.40
N GLN A 279 -0.20 4.86 7.12
CA GLN A 279 -0.62 4.42 5.78
C GLN A 279 -2.03 4.88 5.43
N ALA A 280 -2.94 4.95 6.41
CA ALA A 280 -4.26 5.53 6.21
C ALA A 280 -4.18 7.01 5.84
N VAL A 281 -3.37 7.79 6.56
CA VAL A 281 -3.11 9.21 6.24
C VAL A 281 -2.55 9.36 4.84
N THR A 282 -1.53 8.60 4.48
CA THR A 282 -0.83 8.74 3.20
C THR A 282 -1.71 8.37 2.02
N ALA A 283 -2.35 7.19 2.07
CA ALA A 283 -3.20 6.71 0.99
C ALA A 283 -4.45 7.57 0.83
N GLY A 284 -5.09 7.95 1.95
CA GLY A 284 -6.26 8.83 1.94
C GLY A 284 -5.94 10.23 1.40
N LEU A 285 -4.82 10.82 1.80
CA LEU A 285 -4.37 12.12 1.29
C LEU A 285 -4.17 12.10 -0.23
N LEU A 286 -3.41 11.13 -0.74
CA LEU A 286 -3.14 11.04 -2.18
C LEU A 286 -4.42 10.79 -2.98
N PHE A 287 -5.35 9.99 -2.42
CA PHE A 287 -6.64 9.73 -3.06
C PHE A 287 -7.46 11.02 -3.21
N ILE A 288 -7.72 11.76 -2.11
CA ILE A 288 -8.54 12.98 -2.16
C ILE A 288 -7.82 14.12 -2.91
N LEU A 289 -6.49 14.18 -2.85
CA LEU A 289 -5.71 15.18 -3.57
C LEU A 289 -5.85 14.98 -5.08
N THR A 290 -5.74 13.74 -5.58
CA THR A 290 -5.94 13.43 -7.01
C THR A 290 -7.31 13.89 -7.49
N LEU A 291 -8.38 13.58 -6.73
CA LEU A 291 -9.73 14.01 -7.06
C LEU A 291 -9.83 15.54 -7.08
N THR A 292 -9.25 16.21 -6.10
CA THR A 292 -9.29 17.69 -6.01
C THR A 292 -8.52 18.36 -7.14
N LEU A 293 -7.36 17.83 -7.53
CA LEU A 293 -6.60 18.36 -8.66
C LEU A 293 -7.40 18.25 -9.97
N GLN A 294 -8.04 17.10 -10.21
CA GLN A 294 -8.75 16.88 -11.48
C GLN A 294 -10.15 17.51 -11.49
N TYR A 295 -10.95 17.36 -10.44
CA TYR A 295 -12.32 17.92 -10.38
C TYR A 295 -12.33 19.37 -9.88
N GLY A 296 -11.53 19.68 -8.85
CA GLY A 296 -11.54 20.99 -8.20
C GLY A 296 -10.69 22.05 -8.90
N LEU A 297 -9.58 21.65 -9.53
CA LEU A 297 -8.67 22.57 -10.23
C LEU A 297 -8.62 22.35 -11.74
N GLY A 298 -9.38 21.38 -12.27
CA GLY A 298 -9.48 21.11 -13.70
C GLY A 298 -8.20 20.54 -14.33
N CYS A 299 -7.28 20.01 -13.54
CA CYS A 299 -6.03 19.44 -14.05
C CYS A 299 -6.29 18.20 -14.92
N SER A 300 -5.51 18.06 -16.00
CA SER A 300 -5.44 16.80 -16.73
C SER A 300 -4.82 15.67 -15.88
N ALA A 301 -4.93 14.45 -16.35
CA ALA A 301 -4.30 13.31 -15.69
C ALA A 301 -2.76 13.47 -15.61
N LEU A 302 -2.14 13.99 -16.68
CA LEU A 302 -0.70 14.22 -16.71
C LEU A 302 -0.28 15.37 -15.79
N GLU A 303 -1.00 16.49 -15.80
CA GLU A 303 -0.73 17.60 -14.88
C GLU A 303 -0.85 17.15 -13.43
N THR A 304 -1.89 16.38 -13.09
CA THR A 304 -2.06 15.78 -11.78
C THR A 304 -0.85 14.91 -11.41
N ALA A 305 -0.41 14.05 -12.34
CA ALA A 305 0.77 13.21 -12.13
C ALA A 305 2.04 14.05 -11.89
N LEU A 306 2.27 15.08 -12.69
CA LEU A 306 3.43 15.96 -12.54
C LEU A 306 3.43 16.73 -11.21
N VAL A 307 2.27 17.15 -10.72
CA VAL A 307 2.11 17.79 -9.41
C VAL A 307 2.45 16.82 -8.26
N HIS A 308 2.25 15.49 -8.44
CA HIS A 308 2.64 14.49 -7.45
C HIS A 308 4.15 14.16 -7.46
N VAL A 309 4.89 14.46 -8.54
CA VAL A 309 6.34 14.16 -8.63
C VAL A 309 7.15 14.74 -7.48
N PRO A 310 6.99 16.02 -7.09
CA PRO A 310 7.71 16.58 -5.94
C PRO A 310 7.49 15.82 -4.65
N TYR A 311 6.26 15.34 -4.39
CA TYR A 311 5.97 14.48 -3.24
C TYR A 311 6.79 13.18 -3.27
N ALA A 312 6.80 12.48 -4.39
CA ALA A 312 7.52 11.23 -4.54
C ALA A 312 9.04 11.43 -4.47
N VAL A 313 9.57 12.53 -5.02
CA VAL A 313 10.98 12.91 -4.92
C VAL A 313 11.35 13.21 -3.47
N GLY A 314 10.57 14.05 -2.78
CA GLY A 314 10.79 14.37 -1.36
C GLY A 314 10.81 13.12 -0.50
N ALA A 315 9.83 12.22 -0.66
CA ALA A 315 9.77 10.96 0.05
C ALA A 315 10.98 10.06 -0.23
N SER A 316 11.34 9.90 -1.50
CA SER A 316 12.46 9.03 -1.92
C SER A 316 13.81 9.53 -1.40
N VAL A 317 14.08 10.84 -1.50
CA VAL A 317 15.31 11.46 -0.97
C VAL A 317 15.34 11.35 0.56
N ALA A 318 14.21 11.60 1.22
CA ALA A 318 14.13 11.50 2.68
C ALA A 318 14.37 10.06 3.17
N ILE A 319 13.79 9.05 2.51
CA ILE A 319 14.01 7.62 2.85
C ILE A 319 15.44 7.21 2.53
N GLY A 320 15.90 7.46 1.31
CA GLY A 320 17.15 6.91 0.79
C GLY A 320 18.42 7.57 1.34
N VAL A 321 18.37 8.87 1.58
CA VAL A 321 19.54 9.67 1.95
C VAL A 321 19.44 10.18 3.38
N VAL A 322 18.36 10.92 3.69
CA VAL A 322 18.26 11.62 4.98
C VAL A 322 18.05 10.63 6.12
N ALA A 323 17.08 9.71 6.01
CA ALA A 323 16.77 8.76 7.07
C ALA A 323 17.95 7.85 7.39
N ARG A 324 18.68 7.37 6.39
CA ARG A 324 19.86 6.51 6.58
C ARG A 324 20.98 7.20 7.36
N ARG A 325 21.18 8.51 7.14
CA ARG A 325 22.21 9.30 7.82
C ARG A 325 21.78 9.84 9.17
N ALA A 326 20.51 10.21 9.30
CA ALA A 326 19.98 10.87 10.48
C ALA A 326 19.52 9.89 11.57
N LEU A 327 18.95 8.74 11.20
CA LEU A 327 18.42 7.77 12.16
C LEU A 327 19.47 7.32 13.20
N PRO A 328 20.72 6.99 12.84
CA PRO A 328 21.74 6.64 13.84
C PRO A 328 22.11 7.78 14.78
N ARG A 329 21.95 9.05 14.35
CA ARG A 329 22.38 10.25 15.10
C ARG A 329 21.30 10.78 16.03
N ILE A 330 20.07 10.86 15.57
CA ILE A 330 18.96 11.52 16.29
C ILE A 330 17.84 10.56 16.70
N GLY A 331 17.95 9.28 16.33
CA GLY A 331 17.05 8.22 16.78
C GLY A 331 15.59 8.47 16.43
N LEU A 332 14.69 8.10 17.33
CA LEU A 332 13.24 8.24 17.15
C LEU A 332 12.76 9.67 16.93
N ARG A 333 13.56 10.69 17.31
CA ARG A 333 13.23 12.11 17.05
C ARG A 333 13.05 12.37 15.54
N LEU A 334 13.72 11.58 14.69
CA LEU A 334 13.60 11.70 13.25
C LEU A 334 12.15 11.48 12.78
N ILE A 335 11.44 10.51 13.34
CA ILE A 335 10.03 10.22 13.02
C ILE A 335 9.15 11.42 13.42
N GLY A 336 9.40 11.98 14.62
CA GLY A 336 8.69 13.19 15.09
C GLY A 336 8.92 14.40 14.17
N ILE A 337 10.17 14.63 13.75
CA ILE A 337 10.49 15.68 12.77
C ILE A 337 9.74 15.44 11.46
N GLY A 338 9.67 14.18 10.98
CA GLY A 338 8.91 13.82 9.80
C GLY A 338 7.42 14.17 9.92
N VAL A 339 6.80 13.84 11.07
CA VAL A 339 5.39 14.21 11.36
C VAL A 339 5.19 15.72 11.31
N VAL A 340 6.05 16.50 11.97
CA VAL A 340 5.97 17.97 11.96
C VAL A 340 6.15 18.54 10.55
N THR A 341 7.13 18.00 9.79
CA THR A 341 7.36 18.41 8.40
C THR A 341 6.14 18.11 7.53
N MET A 342 5.52 16.95 7.70
CA MET A 342 4.31 16.58 6.96
C MET A 342 3.12 17.47 7.33
N LEU A 343 2.94 17.80 8.62
CA LEU A 343 1.91 18.76 9.09
C LEU A 343 2.12 20.15 8.48
N ALA A 344 3.36 20.64 8.43
CA ALA A 344 3.68 21.90 7.77
C ALA A 344 3.33 21.88 6.28
N GLY A 345 3.62 20.76 5.58
CA GLY A 345 3.23 20.55 4.19
C GLY A 345 1.71 20.53 4.00
N LEU A 346 0.95 19.87 4.90
CA LEU A 346 -0.52 19.86 4.86
C LEU A 346 -1.10 21.25 5.09
N ALA A 347 -0.54 22.03 6.04
CA ALA A 347 -0.95 23.41 6.28
C ALA A 347 -0.69 24.32 5.07
N ALA A 348 0.47 24.14 4.40
CA ALA A 348 0.78 24.83 3.15
C ALA A 348 -0.20 24.43 2.03
N LEU A 349 -0.51 23.13 1.87
CA LEU A 349 -1.51 22.66 0.90
C LEU A 349 -2.89 23.27 1.16
N PHE A 350 -3.31 23.33 2.42
CA PHE A 350 -4.57 23.97 2.80
C PHE A 350 -4.60 25.43 2.35
N ALA A 351 -3.59 26.20 2.69
CA ALA A 351 -3.51 27.62 2.35
C ALA A 351 -3.45 27.87 0.83
N LEU A 352 -2.65 27.06 0.12
CA LEU A 352 -2.47 27.24 -1.34
C LEU A 352 -3.72 26.84 -2.13
N ILE A 353 -4.44 25.78 -1.73
CA ILE A 353 -5.69 25.38 -2.38
C ILE A 353 -6.81 26.38 -2.05
N LEU A 354 -6.85 26.91 -0.82
CA LEU A 354 -7.78 27.96 -0.46
C LEU A 354 -7.55 29.24 -1.28
N ALA A 355 -6.28 29.62 -1.48
CA ALA A 355 -5.87 30.78 -2.26
C ALA A 355 -5.90 30.55 -3.78
N GLN A 356 -6.26 29.36 -4.25
CA GLN A 356 -6.21 28.99 -5.69
C GLN A 356 -4.84 29.25 -6.32
N ALA A 357 -3.77 28.93 -5.60
CA ALA A 357 -2.41 29.19 -6.01
C ALA A 357 -1.99 28.34 -7.22
N PRO A 358 -0.96 28.78 -7.97
CA PRO A 358 -0.43 28.01 -9.11
C PRO A 358 0.01 26.59 -8.74
N LEU A 359 -0.12 25.65 -9.67
CA LEU A 359 0.24 24.23 -9.48
C LEU A 359 1.68 24.03 -9.01
N VAL A 360 2.61 24.90 -9.45
CA VAL A 360 4.02 24.85 -9.00
C VAL A 360 4.15 25.07 -7.50
N ALA A 361 3.36 25.98 -6.92
CA ALA A 361 3.35 26.21 -5.47
C ALA A 361 2.78 25.01 -4.72
N ILE A 362 1.70 24.38 -5.24
CA ILE A 362 1.12 23.14 -4.70
C ILE A 362 2.17 22.02 -4.75
N GLY A 363 2.92 21.90 -5.86
CA GLY A 363 4.05 20.97 -5.98
C GLY A 363 5.12 21.20 -4.93
N GLY A 364 5.42 22.46 -4.60
CA GLY A 364 6.35 22.83 -3.51
C GLY A 364 5.88 22.36 -2.13
N ALA A 365 4.59 22.56 -1.83
CA ALA A 365 4.01 22.04 -0.58
C ALA A 365 4.01 20.50 -0.53
N LEU A 366 3.80 19.85 -1.69
CA LEU A 366 3.88 18.41 -1.82
C LEU A 366 5.31 17.88 -1.63
N LEU A 367 6.33 18.61 -2.05
CA LEU A 367 7.73 18.26 -1.76
C LEU A 367 7.98 18.22 -0.25
N VAL A 368 7.48 19.21 0.49
CA VAL A 368 7.58 19.25 1.95
C VAL A 368 6.80 18.09 2.58
N THR A 369 5.56 17.86 2.13
CA THR A 369 4.71 16.76 2.60
C THR A 369 5.37 15.41 2.36
N GLY A 370 5.90 15.18 1.16
CA GLY A 370 6.61 13.96 0.79
C GLY A 370 7.90 13.75 1.58
N THR A 371 8.65 14.83 1.83
CA THR A 371 9.84 14.77 2.70
C THR A 371 9.45 14.32 4.11
N GLY A 372 8.40 14.89 4.70
CA GLY A 372 7.86 14.48 5.99
C GLY A 372 7.41 13.01 5.98
N MET A 373 6.75 12.58 4.89
CA MET A 373 6.37 11.18 4.69
C MET A 373 7.59 10.24 4.72
N GLY A 374 8.64 10.60 4.00
CA GLY A 374 9.85 9.78 3.93
C GLY A 374 10.62 9.71 5.25
N LEU A 375 10.69 10.83 6.00
CA LEU A 375 11.32 10.88 7.33
C LEU A 375 10.53 10.08 8.38
N THR A 376 9.21 9.98 8.24
CA THR A 376 8.36 9.18 9.13
C THR A 376 8.36 7.71 8.72
N GLY A 377 8.05 7.41 7.45
CA GLY A 377 7.84 6.05 6.95
C GLY A 377 9.12 5.24 6.80
N GLY A 378 10.23 5.89 6.39
CA GLY A 378 11.51 5.21 6.18
C GLY A 378 12.05 4.49 7.42
N PRO A 379 12.13 5.14 8.58
CA PRO A 379 12.59 4.51 9.82
C PRO A 379 11.59 3.53 10.44
N LEU A 380 10.30 3.64 10.11
CA LEU A 380 9.23 2.94 10.82
C LEU A 380 9.39 1.42 10.76
N GLY A 381 9.77 0.86 9.60
CA GLY A 381 10.01 -0.57 9.44
C GLY A 381 11.14 -1.09 10.33
N PRO A 382 12.35 -0.59 10.18
CA PRO A 382 13.48 -0.95 11.02
C PRO A 382 13.22 -0.79 12.53
N VAL A 383 12.56 0.32 12.92
CA VAL A 383 12.22 0.60 14.33
C VAL A 383 11.22 -0.41 14.88
N THR A 384 10.16 -0.72 14.12
CA THR A 384 9.13 -1.68 14.54
C THR A 384 9.68 -3.10 14.71
N LEU A 385 10.66 -3.48 13.90
CA LEU A 385 11.22 -4.84 13.87
C LEU A 385 12.48 -4.98 14.73
N SER A 386 13.00 -3.91 15.33
CA SER A 386 14.32 -3.90 16.01
C SER A 386 14.43 -4.87 17.19
N ASP A 387 13.34 -5.02 17.96
CA ASP A 387 13.31 -5.85 19.17
C ASP A 387 12.62 -7.19 18.93
N VAL A 388 12.30 -7.51 17.68
CA VAL A 388 11.73 -8.81 17.30
C VAL A 388 12.85 -9.83 17.15
N ASP A 389 12.67 -11.00 17.74
CA ASP A 389 13.61 -12.12 17.58
C ASP A 389 13.77 -12.50 16.10
N VAL A 390 15.01 -12.78 15.69
CA VAL A 390 15.34 -13.18 14.32
C VAL A 390 14.51 -14.40 13.87
N ALA A 391 14.20 -15.31 14.78
CA ALA A 391 13.34 -16.46 14.50
C ALA A 391 11.92 -16.07 14.05
N HIS A 392 11.40 -14.91 14.49
CA HIS A 392 10.05 -14.42 14.20
C HIS A 392 10.05 -13.26 13.20
N ALA A 393 11.22 -12.81 12.70
CA ALA A 393 11.36 -11.64 11.84
C ALA A 393 10.53 -11.74 10.55
N GLY A 394 10.42 -12.92 9.96
CA GLY A 394 9.59 -13.17 8.77
C GLY A 394 8.10 -12.97 9.04
N ALA A 395 7.58 -13.53 10.13
CA ALA A 395 6.19 -13.37 10.54
C ALA A 395 5.87 -11.92 10.91
N ALA A 396 6.79 -11.24 11.61
CA ALA A 396 6.65 -9.84 12.00
C ALA A 396 6.61 -8.89 10.79
N SER A 397 7.52 -9.06 9.83
CA SER A 397 7.56 -8.24 8.61
C SER A 397 6.33 -8.48 7.73
N GLY A 398 5.87 -9.72 7.60
CA GLY A 398 4.63 -10.07 6.90
C GLY A 398 3.40 -9.43 7.55
N THR A 399 3.29 -9.52 8.88
CA THR A 399 2.23 -8.87 9.66
C THR A 399 2.24 -7.36 9.49
N MET A 400 3.42 -6.74 9.60
CA MET A 400 3.57 -5.29 9.41
C MET A 400 3.14 -4.86 8.00
N LYS A 401 3.53 -5.62 6.95
CA LYS A 401 3.14 -5.32 5.58
C LYS A 401 1.63 -5.47 5.36
N ALA A 402 1.00 -6.51 5.93
CA ALA A 402 -0.45 -6.69 5.89
C ALA A 402 -1.17 -5.49 6.57
N VAL A 403 -0.69 -5.07 7.74
CA VAL A 403 -1.26 -3.92 8.47
C VAL A 403 -1.07 -2.60 7.69
N GLN A 404 0.06 -2.40 7.01
CA GLN A 404 0.27 -1.25 6.14
C GLN A 404 -0.78 -1.19 5.02
N GLN A 405 -1.06 -2.30 4.37
CA GLN A 405 -2.07 -2.37 3.30
C GLN A 405 -3.50 -2.17 3.85
N LEU A 406 -3.79 -2.70 5.05
CA LEU A 406 -5.04 -2.41 5.76
C LEU A 406 -5.19 -0.91 6.08
N GLY A 407 -4.10 -0.28 6.51
CA GLY A 407 -4.06 1.16 6.71
C GLY A 407 -4.39 1.91 5.41
N ALA A 408 -3.76 1.55 4.30
CA ALA A 408 -4.02 2.16 3.01
C ALA A 408 -5.48 2.02 2.57
N ALA A 409 -6.05 0.81 2.68
CA ALA A 409 -7.46 0.55 2.38
C ALA A 409 -8.41 1.35 3.29
N SER A 410 -8.12 1.38 4.59
CA SER A 410 -8.92 2.14 5.57
C SER A 410 -8.84 3.65 5.30
N GLY A 411 -7.68 4.15 4.89
CA GLY A 411 -7.50 5.56 4.51
C GLY A 411 -8.33 5.94 3.29
N ALA A 412 -8.27 5.15 2.22
CA ALA A 412 -9.08 5.37 1.04
C ALA A 412 -10.60 5.28 1.37
N ALA A 413 -10.99 4.35 2.25
CA ALA A 413 -12.38 4.19 2.68
C ALA A 413 -12.86 5.36 3.54
N LEU A 414 -12.18 5.64 4.66
CA LEU A 414 -12.63 6.63 5.66
C LEU A 414 -12.49 8.07 5.15
N ILE A 415 -11.29 8.41 4.67
CA ILE A 415 -10.99 9.77 4.19
C ILE A 415 -11.73 10.03 2.88
N GLY A 416 -11.79 9.04 1.98
CA GLY A 416 -12.57 9.12 0.76
C GLY A 416 -14.06 9.26 1.01
N SER A 417 -14.64 8.50 1.95
CA SER A 417 -16.07 8.63 2.31
C SER A 417 -16.39 10.00 2.89
N LEU A 418 -15.49 10.59 3.71
CA LEU A 418 -15.66 11.94 4.22
C LEU A 418 -15.59 12.97 3.09
N TYR A 419 -14.63 12.83 2.18
CA TYR A 419 -14.50 13.71 1.01
C TYR A 419 -15.78 13.69 0.16
N PHE A 420 -16.26 12.51 -0.23
CA PHE A 420 -17.49 12.37 -1.01
C PHE A 420 -18.75 12.74 -0.20
N ALA A 421 -18.66 12.69 1.14
CA ALA A 421 -19.74 13.16 1.99
C ALA A 421 -20.03 14.66 1.80
N LEU A 422 -19.05 15.41 1.41
CA LEU A 422 -19.11 16.85 1.24
C LEU A 422 -19.19 17.25 -0.24
N ALA A 423 -18.69 16.41 -1.16
CA ALA A 423 -18.73 16.61 -2.61
C ALA A 423 -19.91 15.88 -3.23
N HIS A 424 -21.10 16.49 -3.16
CA HIS A 424 -22.33 15.87 -3.69
C HIS A 424 -22.27 15.64 -5.20
N ASP A 425 -21.73 16.58 -5.98
CA ASP A 425 -21.80 16.62 -7.45
C ASP A 425 -20.43 16.69 -8.14
N LEU A 426 -19.31 16.55 -7.42
CA LEU A 426 -17.93 16.70 -7.94
C LEU A 426 -17.70 17.99 -8.76
N ASP A 427 -18.56 19.00 -8.54
CA ASP A 427 -18.36 20.35 -9.04
C ASP A 427 -17.04 20.94 -8.49
N PRO A 428 -16.33 21.80 -9.26
CA PRO A 428 -15.03 22.33 -8.85
C PRO A 428 -15.01 22.97 -7.45
N ASP A 429 -16.04 23.75 -7.12
CA ASP A 429 -16.12 24.40 -5.81
C ASP A 429 -16.41 23.39 -4.68
N HIS A 430 -17.27 22.42 -4.91
CA HIS A 430 -17.55 21.34 -3.95
C HIS A 430 -16.31 20.47 -3.74
N ALA A 431 -15.61 20.07 -4.79
CA ALA A 431 -14.39 19.27 -4.68
C ALA A 431 -13.30 19.97 -3.85
N ARG A 432 -13.09 21.29 -4.07
CA ARG A 432 -12.14 22.09 -3.28
C ARG A 432 -12.56 22.22 -1.81
N ARG A 433 -13.83 22.56 -1.55
CA ARG A 433 -14.37 22.66 -0.18
C ARG A 433 -14.27 21.33 0.56
N SER A 434 -14.57 20.23 -0.11
CA SER A 434 -14.45 18.88 0.46
C SER A 434 -13.03 18.55 0.85
N PHE A 435 -12.05 18.91 0.02
CA PHE A 435 -10.64 18.75 0.37
C PHE A 435 -10.26 19.58 1.60
N LEU A 436 -10.59 20.87 1.60
CA LEU A 436 -10.28 21.79 2.71
C LEU A 436 -10.93 21.33 4.02
N THR A 437 -12.14 20.78 3.98
CA THR A 437 -12.84 20.27 5.16
C THR A 437 -12.28 18.92 5.63
N THR A 438 -11.80 18.09 4.71
CA THR A 438 -11.26 16.75 5.02
C THR A 438 -9.80 16.80 5.50
N LEU A 439 -9.02 17.77 4.99
CA LEU A 439 -7.59 17.88 5.31
C LEU A 439 -7.28 18.04 6.81
N PRO A 440 -8.06 18.78 7.64
CA PRO A 440 -7.88 18.81 9.09
C PRO A 440 -8.04 17.45 9.76
N VAL A 441 -8.92 16.57 9.25
CA VAL A 441 -9.06 15.20 9.76
C VAL A 441 -7.81 14.38 9.45
N VAL A 442 -7.25 14.52 8.25
CA VAL A 442 -5.96 13.91 7.87
C VAL A 442 -4.84 14.39 8.80
N ALA A 443 -4.79 15.71 9.09
CA ALA A 443 -3.83 16.29 10.02
C ALA A 443 -4.05 15.78 11.46
N GLY A 444 -5.29 15.62 11.90
CA GLY A 444 -5.65 15.04 13.20
C GLY A 444 -5.15 13.60 13.35
N LEU A 445 -5.35 12.77 12.33
CA LEU A 445 -4.80 11.40 12.31
C LEU A 445 -3.26 11.41 12.35
N LEU A 446 -2.62 12.36 11.67
CA LEU A 446 -1.17 12.50 11.71
C LEU A 446 -0.67 12.96 13.10
N LEU A 447 -1.43 13.77 13.82
CA LEU A 447 -1.15 14.10 15.22
C LEU A 447 -1.26 12.86 16.12
N VAL A 448 -2.23 11.98 15.88
CA VAL A 448 -2.31 10.68 16.58
C VAL A 448 -1.05 9.86 16.32
N VAL A 449 -0.56 9.81 15.07
CA VAL A 449 0.73 9.19 14.74
C VAL A 449 1.86 9.79 15.58
N GLY A 450 1.95 11.13 15.64
CA GLY A 450 2.94 11.83 16.47
C GLY A 450 2.85 11.45 17.95
N GLY A 451 1.63 11.39 18.50
CA GLY A 451 1.38 10.95 19.88
C GLY A 451 1.79 9.49 20.13
N LEU A 452 1.56 8.59 19.16
CA LEU A 452 1.98 7.19 19.27
C LEU A 452 3.51 7.06 19.20
N VAL A 453 4.20 7.89 18.42
CA VAL A 453 5.67 7.89 18.34
C VAL A 453 6.31 8.14 19.70
N THR A 454 5.72 8.99 20.56
CA THR A 454 6.22 9.23 21.93
C THR A 454 6.14 8.01 22.84
N ARG A 455 5.33 7.00 22.48
CA ARG A 455 5.14 5.76 23.24
C ARG A 455 6.09 4.64 22.80
N LEU A 456 6.87 4.83 21.73
CA LEU A 456 7.90 3.88 21.32
C LEU A 456 9.00 3.78 22.40
N PRO A 457 9.51 2.57 22.69
CA PRO A 457 10.62 2.39 23.61
C PRO A 457 11.85 3.19 23.13
N LYS A 458 12.51 3.90 24.06
CA LYS A 458 13.70 4.72 23.74
C LYS A 458 14.95 3.86 23.59
N ASP A 459 14.98 2.69 24.22
CA ASP A 459 16.14 1.78 24.31
C ASP A 459 16.12 0.70 23.21
N LEU A 460 15.81 1.09 21.98
CA LEU A 460 15.78 0.15 20.85
C LEU A 460 17.19 -0.32 20.49
N ARG A 461 17.36 -1.63 20.24
CA ARG A 461 18.65 -2.27 19.90
C ARG A 461 19.36 -1.65 18.70
N ILE A 462 18.65 -0.95 17.83
CA ILE A 462 19.23 -0.20 16.70
C ILE A 462 20.23 0.87 17.17
N PHE A 463 20.06 1.42 18.38
CA PHE A 463 20.86 2.51 18.92
C PHE A 463 21.93 2.04 19.93
N SER A 464 21.92 0.74 20.30
CA SER A 464 22.83 0.20 21.34
C SER A 464 24.20 -0.27 20.82
N LYS A 465 24.54 -0.04 19.54
CA LYS A 465 25.83 -0.40 18.95
C LYS A 465 26.54 0.85 18.38
N THR A 466 26.79 1.80 19.22
CA THR A 466 27.83 2.83 19.02
C THR A 466 28.61 3.05 20.29
#